data_ae6686d346e94ee26353772f3f17b07f
#
_entry.id   ae6686d346e94ee26353772f3f17b07f
#
_cell.length_a   1.000
_cell.length_b   1.000
_cell.length_c   1.000
_cell.angle_alpha   90.00
_cell.angle_beta   90.00
_cell.angle_gamma   90.00
#
_symmetry.space_group_name_H-M   'P 1'
#
loop_
_entity.id
_entity.type
_entity.pdbx_description
1 polymer ?
#
loop_
_entity_poly.entity_id
_entity_poly.type
_entity_poly.pdbx_seq_one_letter_code
_entity_poly.pdbx_strand_id
1 'polypeptide(L)'
;MNGLHALRLGSLSLRWRPRAALACLVLAGVGLALAAALLGTGSLALGPAEVFASLLGQGQDPTAQRIVQRVRLPRVLTACLVGAALGMAGAIFQSISSNPLGSPDVIGFTTGAASGAIVQIILFDAGPLATSLAALAAGLCTALAVVLLARRGATAGGYRLVLVGIGVGASLSGLNSLLLVTGNLDQAMYAQLWLAGSLNTRTWSHVVPAALGLLASVPLALYHGRRLEVLELGDASAAQLGVAVERVRLQMVLVAVGMTAIATAAAGPIAFIALAGPQLARRLTRSAGVPLLSGALMGAVLLLAADLLGQRLAYVANLPIGLMTGLLGGFYLLWLLLRSRRI
;
A
#
# COMPACT_ATOMS: atom_id res chain seq x y z
N MET A 1 28.17 -0.16 16.54
CA MET A 1 28.11 1.29 16.19
C MET A 1 27.99 1.40 14.67
N ASN A 2 26.77 1.60 14.16
CA ASN A 2 26.54 1.69 12.72
C ASN A 2 26.79 3.13 12.26
N GLY A 3 27.93 3.38 11.58
CA GLY A 3 28.33 4.70 11.14
C GLY A 3 27.28 5.40 10.27
N LEU A 4 26.83 6.55 10.73
CA LEU A 4 26.09 7.52 9.92
C LEU A 4 27.10 8.20 9.01
N HIS A 5 26.99 7.99 7.72
CA HIS A 5 27.77 8.74 6.71
C HIS A 5 26.95 9.95 6.25
N ALA A 6 27.59 11.09 6.15
CA ALA A 6 26.97 12.30 5.63
C ALA A 6 27.67 12.71 4.33
N LEU A 7 26.93 12.75 3.24
CA LEU A 7 27.33 13.37 1.99
C LEU A 7 26.86 14.83 2.03
N ARG A 8 27.78 15.76 2.00
CA ARG A 8 27.48 17.19 1.96
C ARG A 8 27.77 17.71 0.56
N LEU A 9 26.72 18.18 -0.11
CA LEU A 9 26.80 18.88 -1.40
C LEU A 9 26.26 20.30 -1.18
N GLY A 10 27.15 21.22 -0.81
CA GLY A 10 26.78 22.60 -0.47
C GLY A 10 25.85 22.67 0.76
N SER A 11 24.67 23.28 0.60
CA SER A 11 23.65 23.39 1.64
C SER A 11 22.85 22.08 1.87
N LEU A 12 22.96 21.09 0.96
CA LEU A 12 22.29 19.81 1.05
C LEU A 12 23.16 18.81 1.82
N SER A 13 22.66 18.34 2.97
CA SER A 13 23.30 17.29 3.78
C SER A 13 22.45 16.02 3.74
N LEU A 14 22.88 15.02 3.00
CA LEU A 14 22.24 13.71 2.94
C LEU A 14 22.93 12.76 3.93
N ARG A 15 22.22 12.43 4.99
CA ARG A 15 22.69 11.40 5.94
C ARG A 15 22.17 10.04 5.50
N TRP A 16 23.04 9.08 5.31
CA TRP A 16 22.69 7.72 4.92
C TRP A 16 23.38 6.67 5.79
N ARG A 17 22.74 5.53 5.92
CA ARG A 17 23.27 4.35 6.61
C ARG A 17 23.60 3.31 5.56
N PRO A 18 24.87 2.84 5.46
CA PRO A 18 25.28 1.89 4.41
C PRO A 18 24.40 0.65 4.34
N ARG A 19 24.02 0.11 5.51
CA ARG A 19 23.14 -1.06 5.57
C ARG A 19 21.74 -0.78 5.03
N ALA A 20 21.16 0.38 5.32
CA ALA A 20 19.84 0.74 4.80
C ALA A 20 19.88 0.98 3.29
N ALA A 21 20.96 1.61 2.79
CA ALA A 21 21.17 1.80 1.37
C ALA A 21 21.35 0.45 0.65
N LEU A 22 22.18 -0.45 1.19
CA LEU A 22 22.35 -1.80 0.65
C LEU A 22 21.02 -2.58 0.64
N ALA A 23 20.24 -2.51 1.72
CA ALA A 23 18.94 -3.15 1.78
C ALA A 23 17.98 -2.58 0.72
N CYS A 24 17.98 -1.26 0.49
CA CYS A 24 17.16 -0.65 -0.58
C CYS A 24 17.64 -1.10 -1.97
N LEU A 25 18.96 -1.20 -2.21
CA LEU A 25 19.50 -1.71 -3.48
C LEU A 25 19.12 -3.17 -3.70
N VAL A 26 19.23 -4.01 -2.68
CA VAL A 26 18.81 -5.43 -2.76
C VAL A 26 17.32 -5.54 -3.05
N LEU A 27 16.48 -4.77 -2.33
CA LEU A 27 15.03 -4.77 -2.57
C LEU A 27 14.68 -4.28 -3.97
N ALA A 28 15.35 -3.25 -4.47
CA ALA A 28 15.18 -2.78 -5.85
C ALA A 28 15.59 -3.87 -6.87
N GLY A 29 16.73 -4.53 -6.66
CA GLY A 29 17.17 -5.65 -7.50
C GLY A 29 16.20 -6.82 -7.50
N VAL A 30 15.71 -7.23 -6.32
CA VAL A 30 14.69 -8.29 -6.19
C VAL A 30 13.38 -7.86 -6.86
N GLY A 31 12.96 -6.61 -6.67
CA GLY A 31 11.76 -6.07 -7.34
C GLY A 31 11.87 -6.10 -8.85
N LEU A 32 13.02 -5.70 -9.41
CA LEU A 32 13.28 -5.77 -10.84
C LEU A 32 13.30 -7.21 -11.36
N ALA A 33 13.92 -8.14 -10.63
CA ALA A 33 13.91 -9.56 -10.97
C ALA A 33 12.49 -10.17 -11.00
N LEU A 34 11.68 -9.84 -9.98
CA LEU A 34 10.26 -10.26 -9.92
C LEU A 34 9.44 -9.64 -11.06
N ALA A 35 9.66 -8.36 -11.36
CA ALA A 35 9.01 -7.67 -12.48
C ALA A 35 9.36 -8.33 -13.82
N ALA A 36 10.63 -8.63 -14.05
CA ALA A 36 11.08 -9.33 -15.25
C ALA A 36 10.46 -10.75 -15.35
N ALA A 37 10.42 -11.49 -14.23
CA ALA A 37 9.77 -12.80 -14.17
C ALA A 37 8.27 -12.72 -14.51
N LEU A 38 7.57 -11.73 -13.96
CA LEU A 38 6.14 -11.50 -14.24
C LEU A 38 5.88 -11.13 -15.72
N LEU A 39 6.77 -10.34 -16.32
CA LEU A 39 6.67 -10.01 -17.75
C LEU A 39 6.83 -11.23 -18.67
N GLY A 40 7.64 -12.22 -18.24
CA GLY A 40 7.79 -13.50 -18.97
C GLY A 40 6.68 -14.52 -18.69
N THR A 41 5.95 -14.37 -17.55
CA THR A 41 4.94 -15.35 -17.10
C THR A 41 3.57 -15.05 -17.71
N GLY A 42 2.81 -16.10 -18.05
CA GLY A 42 1.44 -15.99 -18.55
C GLY A 42 1.12 -17.11 -19.54
N SER A 43 -0.06 -17.04 -20.21
CA SER A 43 -0.50 -18.02 -21.23
C SER A 43 0.49 -18.17 -22.39
N LEU A 44 1.18 -17.10 -22.77
CA LEU A 44 2.29 -17.12 -23.70
C LEU A 44 3.59 -16.97 -22.89
N ALA A 45 4.36 -18.03 -22.74
CA ALA A 45 5.67 -17.98 -22.08
C ALA A 45 6.67 -17.28 -23.00
N LEU A 46 7.26 -16.18 -22.52
CA LEU A 46 8.24 -15.39 -23.28
C LEU A 46 9.59 -15.48 -22.59
N GLY A 47 10.64 -15.70 -23.37
CA GLY A 47 12.03 -15.66 -22.89
C GLY A 47 12.44 -14.23 -22.50
N PRO A 48 13.49 -14.08 -21.65
CA PRO A 48 13.96 -12.75 -21.22
C PRO A 48 14.37 -11.84 -22.37
N ALA A 49 14.98 -12.39 -23.43
CA ALA A 49 15.38 -11.64 -24.63
C ALA A 49 14.15 -11.14 -25.42
N GLU A 50 13.10 -11.97 -25.54
CA GLU A 50 11.84 -11.60 -26.21
C GLU A 50 11.07 -10.53 -25.42
N VAL A 51 11.06 -10.64 -24.10
CA VAL A 51 10.46 -9.61 -23.21
C VAL A 51 11.20 -8.29 -23.40
N PHE A 52 12.53 -8.29 -23.40
CA PHE A 52 13.31 -7.08 -23.59
C PHE A 52 13.13 -6.46 -24.99
N ALA A 53 13.16 -7.26 -26.04
CA ALA A 53 12.88 -6.82 -27.41
C ALA A 53 11.48 -6.25 -27.55
N SER A 54 10.46 -6.91 -26.92
CA SER A 54 9.08 -6.45 -26.92
C SER A 54 8.91 -5.11 -26.18
N LEU A 55 9.63 -4.88 -25.08
CA LEU A 55 9.62 -3.61 -24.35
C LEU A 55 10.16 -2.46 -25.20
N LEU A 56 11.22 -2.72 -25.98
CA LEU A 56 11.83 -1.73 -26.86
C LEU A 56 11.08 -1.53 -28.19
N GLY A 57 9.99 -2.27 -28.42
CA GLY A 57 9.27 -2.21 -29.69
C GLY A 57 9.95 -2.92 -30.86
N GLN A 58 10.96 -3.74 -30.57
CA GLN A 58 11.77 -4.48 -31.55
C GLN A 58 11.45 -5.98 -31.58
N GLY A 59 10.33 -6.40 -30.96
CA GLY A 59 9.90 -7.80 -30.94
C GLY A 59 9.55 -8.30 -32.34
N GLN A 60 9.94 -9.52 -32.67
CA GLN A 60 9.62 -10.15 -33.98
C GLN A 60 8.14 -10.55 -34.09
N ASP A 61 7.50 -10.86 -32.95
CA ASP A 61 6.07 -11.18 -32.87
C ASP A 61 5.26 -9.96 -32.39
N PRO A 62 4.42 -9.37 -33.27
CA PRO A 62 3.55 -8.25 -32.88
C PRO A 62 2.57 -8.60 -31.76
N THR A 63 2.16 -9.87 -31.64
CA THR A 63 1.26 -10.34 -30.59
C THR A 63 1.95 -10.34 -29.24
N ALA A 64 3.16 -10.88 -29.16
CA ALA A 64 3.99 -10.86 -27.97
C ALA A 64 4.26 -9.42 -27.50
N GLN A 65 4.60 -8.53 -28.43
CA GLN A 65 4.81 -7.11 -28.13
C GLN A 65 3.57 -6.43 -27.54
N ARG A 66 2.39 -6.66 -28.11
CA ARG A 66 1.11 -6.12 -27.59
C ARG A 66 0.80 -6.65 -26.21
N ILE A 67 0.99 -7.96 -25.96
CA ILE A 67 0.76 -8.60 -24.66
C ILE A 67 1.70 -7.98 -23.61
N VAL A 68 2.97 -7.84 -23.90
CA VAL A 68 3.94 -7.26 -22.97
C VAL A 68 3.61 -5.80 -22.68
N GLN A 69 3.42 -4.96 -23.69
CA GLN A 69 3.27 -3.51 -23.50
C GLN A 69 1.89 -3.07 -23.01
N ARG A 70 0.81 -3.78 -23.39
CA ARG A 70 -0.56 -3.36 -23.08
C ARG A 70 -1.23 -4.15 -21.96
N VAL A 71 -0.72 -5.34 -21.63
CA VAL A 71 -1.33 -6.21 -20.61
C VAL A 71 -0.38 -6.42 -19.42
N ARG A 72 0.82 -6.97 -19.68
CA ARG A 72 1.73 -7.36 -18.60
C ARG A 72 2.42 -6.17 -17.94
N LEU A 73 2.95 -5.26 -18.73
CA LEU A 73 3.67 -4.09 -18.21
C LEU A 73 2.76 -3.20 -17.33
N PRO A 74 1.54 -2.82 -17.74
CA PRO A 74 0.64 -2.07 -16.85
C PRO A 74 0.30 -2.82 -15.55
N ARG A 75 0.10 -4.15 -15.61
CA ARG A 75 -0.14 -4.98 -14.42
C ARG A 75 1.04 -4.92 -13.45
N VAL A 76 2.26 -5.15 -13.94
CA VAL A 76 3.49 -5.14 -13.13
C VAL A 76 3.76 -3.76 -12.53
N LEU A 77 3.59 -2.70 -13.34
CA LEU A 77 3.75 -1.32 -12.85
C LEU A 77 2.69 -0.98 -11.81
N THR A 78 1.43 -1.37 -12.02
CA THR A 78 0.37 -1.18 -11.01
C THR A 78 0.73 -1.89 -9.71
N ALA A 79 1.17 -3.15 -9.77
CA ALA A 79 1.61 -3.89 -8.59
C ALA A 79 2.77 -3.18 -7.85
N CYS A 80 3.77 -2.72 -8.60
CA CYS A 80 4.90 -1.95 -8.05
C CYS A 80 4.43 -0.68 -7.32
N LEU A 81 3.61 0.14 -7.99
CA LEU A 81 3.14 1.42 -7.47
C LEU A 81 2.20 1.24 -6.26
N VAL A 82 1.27 0.32 -6.36
CA VAL A 82 0.34 -0.01 -5.28
C VAL A 82 1.08 -0.56 -4.06
N GLY A 83 1.99 -1.52 -4.27
CA GLY A 83 2.82 -2.06 -3.20
C GLY A 83 3.68 -1.00 -2.52
N ALA A 84 4.29 -0.11 -3.30
CA ALA A 84 5.09 1.01 -2.79
C ALA A 84 4.23 2.01 -1.99
N ALA A 85 3.05 2.36 -2.51
CA ALA A 85 2.10 3.25 -1.83
C ALA A 85 1.68 2.69 -0.47
N LEU A 86 1.24 1.43 -0.43
CA LEU A 86 0.81 0.75 0.79
C LEU A 86 1.96 0.58 1.79
N GLY A 87 3.15 0.19 1.32
CA GLY A 87 4.32 0.03 2.19
C GLY A 87 4.76 1.34 2.84
N MET A 88 4.72 2.46 2.12
CA MET A 88 5.04 3.78 2.67
C MET A 88 3.92 4.30 3.58
N ALA A 89 2.65 4.16 3.19
CA ALA A 89 1.50 4.52 4.02
C ALA A 89 1.53 3.76 5.36
N GLY A 90 1.82 2.46 5.32
CA GLY A 90 1.97 1.65 6.52
C GLY A 90 3.10 2.14 7.44
N ALA A 91 4.26 2.50 6.88
CA ALA A 91 5.36 3.06 7.65
C ALA A 91 4.97 4.36 8.38
N ILE A 92 4.22 5.22 7.71
CA ILE A 92 3.70 6.46 8.29
C ILE A 92 2.72 6.14 9.43
N PHE A 93 1.74 5.25 9.21
CA PHE A 93 0.76 4.90 10.25
C PHE A 93 1.37 4.22 11.46
N GLN A 94 2.33 3.31 11.26
CA GLN A 94 3.06 2.68 12.36
C GLN A 94 3.81 3.69 13.21
N SER A 95 4.40 4.71 12.58
CA SER A 95 5.09 5.79 13.27
C SER A 95 4.13 6.69 14.04
N ILE A 96 3.04 7.17 13.42
CA ILE A 96 2.07 8.08 14.04
C ILE A 96 1.34 7.41 15.22
N SER A 97 0.99 6.13 15.09
CA SER A 97 0.30 5.38 16.13
C SER A 97 1.25 4.83 17.20
N SER A 98 2.57 4.96 17.00
CA SER A 98 3.61 4.31 17.83
C SER A 98 3.31 2.82 18.03
N ASN A 99 2.71 2.20 17.02
CA ASN A 99 2.27 0.81 17.06
C ASN A 99 2.74 0.08 15.80
N PRO A 100 3.54 -0.98 15.92
CA PRO A 100 3.99 -1.76 14.77
C PRO A 100 2.85 -2.43 13.97
N LEU A 101 1.67 -2.57 14.57
CA LEU A 101 0.47 -3.09 13.91
C LEU A 101 -0.41 -1.98 13.30
N GLY A 102 0.03 -0.72 13.35
CA GLY A 102 -0.70 0.39 12.72
C GLY A 102 -0.74 0.24 11.21
N SER A 103 -1.94 0.39 10.63
CA SER A 103 -2.16 0.40 9.19
C SER A 103 -3.26 1.39 8.84
N PRO A 104 -3.36 1.84 7.58
CA PRO A 104 -4.47 2.69 7.13
C PRO A 104 -5.85 2.09 7.36
N ASP A 105 -5.95 0.77 7.42
CA ASP A 105 -7.19 0.05 7.69
C ASP A 105 -7.76 0.34 9.08
N VAL A 106 -6.87 0.60 10.04
CA VAL A 106 -7.25 0.88 11.44
C VAL A 106 -8.08 2.15 11.56
N ILE A 107 -7.91 3.14 10.68
CA ILE A 107 -8.76 4.34 10.67
C ILE A 107 -10.01 4.18 9.81
N GLY A 108 -10.35 2.96 9.41
CA GLY A 108 -11.57 2.66 8.68
C GLY A 108 -11.58 3.12 7.21
N PHE A 109 -10.44 3.59 6.66
CA PHE A 109 -10.36 4.03 5.27
C PHE A 109 -10.79 2.92 4.31
N THR A 110 -10.22 1.73 4.44
CA THR A 110 -10.51 0.58 3.57
C THR A 110 -11.96 0.14 3.69
N THR A 111 -12.52 0.14 4.91
CA THR A 111 -13.93 -0.19 5.15
C THR A 111 -14.85 0.87 4.54
N GLY A 112 -14.49 2.15 4.66
CA GLY A 112 -15.24 3.25 4.01
C GLY A 112 -15.18 3.17 2.49
N ALA A 113 -14.03 2.85 1.92
CA ALA A 113 -13.88 2.62 0.49
C ALA A 113 -14.72 1.43 0.03
N ALA A 114 -14.74 0.35 0.81
CA ALA A 114 -15.61 -0.79 0.60
C ALA A 114 -17.10 -0.39 0.59
N SER A 115 -17.53 0.43 1.55
CA SER A 115 -18.92 0.93 1.61
C SER A 115 -19.29 1.71 0.35
N GLY A 116 -18.42 2.61 -0.11
CA GLY A 116 -18.66 3.38 -1.34
C GLY A 116 -18.77 2.48 -2.57
N ALA A 117 -17.92 1.46 -2.68
CA ALA A 117 -17.99 0.49 -3.77
C ALA A 117 -19.27 -0.34 -3.73
N ILE A 118 -19.61 -0.89 -2.56
CA ILE A 118 -20.81 -1.72 -2.37
C ILE A 118 -22.08 -0.95 -2.70
N VAL A 119 -22.18 0.30 -2.22
CA VAL A 119 -23.32 1.20 -2.55
C VAL A 119 -23.46 1.35 -4.06
N GLN A 120 -22.37 1.60 -4.78
CA GLN A 120 -22.43 1.77 -6.25
C GLN A 120 -22.80 0.47 -6.96
N ILE A 121 -22.30 -0.66 -6.49
CA ILE A 121 -22.57 -1.96 -7.12
C ILE A 121 -24.02 -2.40 -6.83
N ILE A 122 -24.47 -2.31 -5.58
CA ILE A 122 -25.76 -2.89 -5.15
C ILE A 122 -26.94 -1.94 -5.48
N LEU A 123 -26.79 -0.63 -5.26
CA LEU A 123 -27.92 0.30 -5.42
C LEU A 123 -27.98 0.94 -6.81
N PHE A 124 -26.86 1.09 -7.49
CA PHE A 124 -26.80 1.83 -8.76
C PHE A 124 -26.35 0.97 -9.96
N ASP A 125 -25.99 -0.30 -9.73
CA ASP A 125 -25.46 -1.21 -10.77
C ASP A 125 -24.36 -0.56 -11.62
N ALA A 126 -23.48 0.17 -10.93
CA ALA A 126 -22.52 1.08 -11.56
C ALA A 126 -21.30 0.34 -12.11
N GLY A 127 -20.78 0.83 -13.22
CA GLY A 127 -19.57 0.29 -13.85
C GLY A 127 -18.30 0.53 -13.02
N PRO A 128 -17.17 -0.09 -13.44
CA PRO A 128 -15.93 -0.14 -12.64
C PRO A 128 -15.35 1.24 -12.27
N LEU A 129 -15.47 2.23 -13.17
CA LEU A 129 -14.95 3.58 -12.91
C LEU A 129 -15.73 4.29 -11.82
N ALA A 130 -17.07 4.28 -11.90
CA ALA A 130 -17.93 4.89 -10.89
C ALA A 130 -17.74 4.23 -9.53
N THR A 131 -17.64 2.90 -9.49
CA THR A 131 -17.33 2.11 -8.28
C THR A 131 -15.99 2.53 -7.65
N SER A 132 -14.94 2.66 -8.46
CA SER A 132 -13.61 3.08 -7.97
C SER A 132 -13.61 4.52 -7.44
N LEU A 133 -14.29 5.44 -8.14
CA LEU A 133 -14.41 6.85 -7.69
C LEU A 133 -15.23 6.96 -6.40
N ALA A 134 -16.32 6.23 -6.28
CA ALA A 134 -17.13 6.20 -5.07
C ALA A 134 -16.37 5.59 -3.88
N ALA A 135 -15.63 4.51 -4.12
CA ALA A 135 -14.74 3.93 -3.12
C ALA A 135 -13.71 4.94 -2.62
N LEU A 136 -13.05 5.65 -3.55
CA LEU A 136 -12.09 6.70 -3.23
C LEU A 136 -12.73 7.80 -2.38
N ALA A 137 -13.87 8.34 -2.82
CA ALA A 137 -14.57 9.41 -2.13
C ALA A 137 -15.05 8.97 -0.74
N ALA A 138 -15.70 7.82 -0.63
CA ALA A 138 -16.20 7.30 0.64
C ALA A 138 -15.06 6.96 1.62
N GLY A 139 -13.94 6.42 1.14
CA GLY A 139 -12.75 6.16 1.95
C GLY A 139 -12.14 7.46 2.49
N LEU A 140 -12.01 8.48 1.65
CA LEU A 140 -11.52 9.81 2.08
C LEU A 140 -12.47 10.48 3.07
N CYS A 141 -13.79 10.44 2.82
CA CYS A 141 -14.81 10.95 3.74
C CYS A 141 -14.75 10.22 5.08
N THR A 142 -14.60 8.91 5.08
CA THR A 142 -14.48 8.11 6.31
C THR A 142 -13.21 8.48 7.08
N ALA A 143 -12.06 8.58 6.41
CA ALA A 143 -10.83 9.00 7.05
C ALA A 143 -10.94 10.41 7.64
N LEU A 144 -11.55 11.34 6.92
CA LEU A 144 -11.83 12.70 7.41
C LEU A 144 -12.75 12.67 8.63
N ALA A 145 -13.85 11.92 8.57
CA ALA A 145 -14.79 11.77 9.68
C ALA A 145 -14.08 11.21 10.93
N VAL A 146 -13.26 10.16 10.77
CA VAL A 146 -12.49 9.58 11.87
C VAL A 146 -11.51 10.60 12.48
N VAL A 147 -10.80 11.37 11.65
CA VAL A 147 -9.88 12.42 12.13
C VAL A 147 -10.65 13.50 12.89
N LEU A 148 -11.81 13.94 12.39
CA LEU A 148 -12.63 14.95 13.06
C LEU A 148 -13.20 14.45 14.39
N LEU A 149 -13.74 13.23 14.43
CA LEU A 149 -14.27 12.59 15.64
C LEU A 149 -13.18 12.28 16.68
N ALA A 150 -11.97 11.99 16.22
CA ALA A 150 -10.83 11.73 17.10
C ALA A 150 -10.31 13.02 17.77
N ARG A 151 -10.60 14.20 17.24
CA ARG A 151 -10.19 15.47 17.84
C ARG A 151 -10.91 15.73 19.16
N ARG A 152 -10.18 16.20 20.17
CA ARG A 152 -10.71 16.76 21.42
C ARG A 152 -9.97 18.08 21.67
N GLY A 153 -10.62 19.19 21.38
CA GLY A 153 -9.94 20.48 21.33
C GLY A 153 -8.93 20.53 20.17
N ALA A 154 -7.71 20.96 20.44
CA ALA A 154 -6.65 21.07 19.43
C ALA A 154 -5.86 19.76 19.19
N THR A 155 -6.10 18.69 19.95
CA THR A 155 -5.29 17.47 19.91
C THR A 155 -6.05 16.25 19.43
N ALA A 156 -5.47 15.50 18.50
CA ALA A 156 -5.93 14.19 18.08
C ALA A 156 -4.87 13.15 18.48
N GLY A 157 -4.94 12.66 19.74
CA GLY A 157 -3.99 11.64 20.22
C GLY A 157 -4.03 10.37 19.35
N GLY A 158 -2.87 9.77 19.07
CA GLY A 158 -2.76 8.59 18.20
C GLY A 158 -3.65 7.42 18.64
N TYR A 159 -3.74 7.16 19.95
CA TYR A 159 -4.63 6.12 20.51
C TYR A 159 -6.11 6.36 20.21
N ARG A 160 -6.57 7.62 20.33
CA ARG A 160 -7.97 7.97 20.08
C ARG A 160 -8.33 7.84 18.60
N LEU A 161 -7.41 8.19 17.71
CA LEU A 161 -7.57 8.00 16.27
C LEU A 161 -7.83 6.53 15.93
N VAL A 162 -7.06 5.62 16.53
CA VAL A 162 -7.23 4.17 16.36
C VAL A 162 -8.58 3.71 16.90
N LEU A 163 -8.97 4.13 18.11
CA LEU A 163 -10.20 3.69 18.75
C LEU A 163 -11.46 4.14 17.98
N VAL A 164 -11.48 5.40 17.56
CA VAL A 164 -12.57 5.95 16.72
C VAL A 164 -12.61 5.25 15.37
N GLY A 165 -11.44 4.99 14.77
CA GLY A 165 -11.34 4.27 13.50
C GLY A 165 -11.92 2.86 13.58
N ILE A 166 -11.63 2.12 14.64
CA ILE A 166 -12.21 0.78 14.89
C ILE A 166 -13.73 0.88 15.02
N GLY A 167 -14.27 1.84 15.77
CA GLY A 167 -15.70 2.02 15.95
C GLY A 167 -16.42 2.35 14.63
N VAL A 168 -15.90 3.32 13.88
CA VAL A 168 -16.45 3.69 12.56
C VAL A 168 -16.33 2.53 11.57
N GLY A 169 -15.18 1.84 11.55
CA GLY A 169 -14.95 0.67 10.70
C GLY A 169 -15.94 -0.46 10.99
N ALA A 170 -16.19 -0.77 12.27
CA ALA A 170 -17.16 -1.78 12.67
C ALA A 170 -18.59 -1.41 12.24
N SER A 171 -18.99 -0.14 12.41
CA SER A 171 -20.31 0.36 11.97
C SER A 171 -20.48 0.25 10.46
N LEU A 172 -19.47 0.65 9.68
CA LEU A 172 -19.48 0.52 8.23
C LEU A 172 -19.46 -0.94 7.77
N SER A 173 -18.75 -1.83 8.47
CA SER A 173 -18.76 -3.27 8.16
C SER A 173 -20.16 -3.87 8.34
N GLY A 174 -20.89 -3.46 9.38
CA GLY A 174 -22.30 -3.84 9.57
C GLY A 174 -23.19 -3.35 8.42
N LEU A 175 -23.02 -2.09 8.00
CA LEU A 175 -23.73 -1.53 6.84
C LEU A 175 -23.38 -2.29 5.54
N ASN A 176 -22.12 -2.60 5.33
CA ASN A 176 -21.66 -3.37 4.15
C ASN A 176 -22.31 -4.76 4.12
N SER A 177 -22.37 -5.44 5.25
CA SER A 177 -23.03 -6.74 5.36
C SER A 177 -24.52 -6.67 5.05
N LEU A 178 -25.20 -5.62 5.55
CA LEU A 178 -26.60 -5.37 5.25
C LEU A 178 -26.84 -5.16 3.75
N LEU A 179 -26.05 -4.29 3.13
CA LEU A 179 -26.16 -4.02 1.69
C LEU A 179 -25.91 -5.26 0.83
N LEU A 180 -24.94 -6.09 1.18
CA LEU A 180 -24.65 -7.33 0.46
C LEU A 180 -25.81 -8.33 0.50
N VAL A 181 -26.58 -8.36 1.59
CA VAL A 181 -27.76 -9.24 1.73
C VAL A 181 -28.95 -8.69 0.95
N THR A 182 -29.06 -7.38 0.75
CA THR A 182 -30.17 -6.75 0.00
C THR A 182 -29.98 -6.80 -1.51
N GLY A 183 -28.74 -6.98 -2.00
CA GLY A 183 -28.43 -7.10 -3.43
C GLY A 183 -28.85 -8.45 -4.01
N ASN A 184 -28.93 -8.52 -5.35
CA ASN A 184 -29.06 -9.81 -6.02
C ASN A 184 -27.72 -10.58 -5.97
N LEU A 185 -27.77 -11.88 -6.30
CA LEU A 185 -26.63 -12.78 -6.19
C LEU A 185 -25.43 -12.29 -7.05
N ASP A 186 -25.68 -11.84 -8.28
CA ASP A 186 -24.61 -11.40 -9.20
C ASP A 186 -23.92 -10.14 -8.69
N GLN A 187 -24.70 -9.16 -8.20
CA GLN A 187 -24.18 -7.95 -7.59
C GLN A 187 -23.37 -8.24 -6.32
N ALA A 188 -23.87 -9.14 -5.46
CA ALA A 188 -23.15 -9.55 -4.25
C ALA A 188 -21.83 -10.26 -4.59
N MET A 189 -21.83 -11.14 -5.58
CA MET A 189 -20.60 -11.79 -6.07
C MET A 189 -19.61 -10.78 -6.67
N TYR A 190 -20.08 -9.84 -7.48
CA TYR A 190 -19.24 -8.80 -8.05
C TYR A 190 -18.63 -7.90 -6.96
N ALA A 191 -19.43 -7.50 -5.96
CA ALA A 191 -18.94 -6.73 -4.81
C ALA A 191 -17.88 -7.51 -4.02
N GLN A 192 -18.06 -8.80 -3.77
CA GLN A 192 -17.08 -9.64 -3.09
C GLN A 192 -15.78 -9.78 -3.89
N LEU A 193 -15.86 -9.94 -5.21
CA LEU A 193 -14.67 -9.96 -6.09
C LEU A 193 -13.94 -8.60 -6.06
N TRP A 194 -14.68 -7.49 -6.04
CA TRP A 194 -14.08 -6.16 -5.93
C TRP A 194 -13.36 -5.98 -4.59
N LEU A 195 -13.99 -6.42 -3.48
CA LEU A 195 -13.42 -6.37 -2.12
C LEU A 195 -12.17 -7.24 -1.96
N ALA A 196 -12.05 -8.29 -2.75
CA ALA A 196 -10.88 -9.15 -2.75
C ALA A 196 -9.65 -8.51 -3.42
N GLY A 197 -9.82 -7.36 -4.09
CA GLY A 197 -8.76 -6.69 -4.84
C GLY A 197 -8.27 -7.49 -6.05
N SER A 198 -7.87 -6.79 -7.10
CA SER A 198 -7.41 -7.46 -8.32
C SER A 198 -6.34 -6.64 -9.03
N LEU A 199 -5.35 -7.34 -9.59
CA LEU A 199 -4.38 -6.80 -10.55
C LEU A 199 -4.72 -7.24 -11.99
N ASN A 200 -5.74 -8.05 -12.17
CA ASN A 200 -6.19 -8.47 -13.51
C ASN A 200 -6.78 -7.29 -14.28
N THR A 201 -6.62 -7.29 -15.59
CA THR A 201 -7.14 -6.26 -16.48
C THR A 201 -6.67 -4.83 -16.18
N ARG A 202 -5.55 -4.66 -15.47
CA ARG A 202 -4.99 -3.32 -15.23
C ARG A 202 -4.32 -2.79 -16.50
N THR A 203 -4.60 -1.53 -16.81
CA THR A 203 -4.18 -0.82 -18.01
C THR A 203 -3.44 0.47 -17.64
N TRP A 204 -2.93 1.18 -18.62
CA TRP A 204 -2.27 2.48 -18.41
C TRP A 204 -3.15 3.51 -17.70
N SER A 205 -4.48 3.41 -17.81
CA SER A 205 -5.43 4.26 -17.08
C SER A 205 -5.38 4.08 -15.55
N HIS A 206 -4.82 2.97 -15.07
CA HIS A 206 -4.57 2.74 -13.63
C HIS A 206 -3.15 3.12 -13.24
N VAL A 207 -2.17 2.88 -14.13
CA VAL A 207 -0.75 3.17 -13.89
C VAL A 207 -0.50 4.67 -13.77
N VAL A 208 -1.00 5.45 -14.73
CA VAL A 208 -0.70 6.89 -14.80
C VAL A 208 -1.21 7.64 -13.56
N PRO A 209 -2.47 7.52 -13.12
CA PRO A 209 -2.93 8.17 -11.90
C PRO A 209 -2.17 7.70 -10.65
N ALA A 210 -1.85 6.39 -10.55
CA ALA A 210 -1.10 5.86 -9.42
C ALA A 210 0.33 6.43 -9.39
N ALA A 211 1.00 6.53 -10.52
CA ALA A 211 2.33 7.12 -10.62
C ALA A 211 2.33 8.62 -10.27
N LEU A 212 1.37 9.38 -10.80
CA LEU A 212 1.23 10.82 -10.50
C LEU A 212 0.93 11.05 -9.02
N GLY A 213 0.04 10.26 -8.45
CA GLY A 213 -0.29 10.36 -7.03
C GLY A 213 0.90 10.03 -6.12
N LEU A 214 1.69 9.00 -6.45
CA LEU A 214 2.93 8.72 -5.72
C LEU A 214 3.98 9.80 -5.93
N LEU A 215 4.15 10.32 -7.14
CA LEU A 215 5.08 11.41 -7.43
C LEU A 215 4.77 12.65 -6.60
N ALA A 216 3.52 12.94 -6.34
CA ALA A 216 3.09 14.04 -5.46
C ALA A 216 3.28 13.71 -3.97
N SER A 217 2.95 12.49 -3.55
CA SER A 217 2.91 12.10 -2.14
C SER A 217 4.28 11.76 -1.55
N VAL A 218 5.17 11.12 -2.32
CA VAL A 218 6.49 10.66 -1.86
C VAL A 218 7.39 11.83 -1.41
N PRO A 219 7.54 12.93 -2.16
CA PRO A 219 8.35 14.06 -1.70
C PRO A 219 7.85 14.63 -0.38
N LEU A 220 6.53 14.73 -0.20
CA LEU A 220 5.91 15.25 1.01
C LEU A 220 6.16 14.31 2.20
N ALA A 221 6.06 12.98 1.99
CA ALA A 221 6.39 11.99 3.01
C ALA A 221 7.86 12.06 3.42
N LEU A 222 8.77 12.16 2.46
CA LEU A 222 10.22 12.25 2.72
C LEU A 222 10.60 13.57 3.41
N TYR A 223 9.97 14.69 3.04
CA TYR A 223 10.18 15.99 3.68
C TYR A 223 9.86 15.95 5.18
N HIS A 224 8.79 15.25 5.56
CA HIS A 224 8.39 15.09 6.94
C HIS A 224 9.05 13.88 7.65
N GLY A 225 9.84 13.08 6.97
CA GLY A 225 10.42 11.84 7.51
C GLY A 225 11.16 12.03 8.84
N ARG A 226 12.00 13.09 8.94
CA ARG A 226 12.72 13.40 10.19
C ARG A 226 11.78 13.83 11.33
N ARG A 227 10.70 14.53 11.02
CA ARG A 227 9.71 14.96 12.02
C ARG A 227 8.91 13.76 12.54
N LEU A 228 8.65 12.76 11.67
CA LEU A 228 8.07 11.49 12.08
C LEU A 228 8.98 10.71 13.04
N GLU A 229 10.30 10.68 12.78
CA GLU A 229 11.26 10.04 13.69
C GLU A 229 11.25 10.70 15.07
N VAL A 230 11.09 12.02 15.13
CA VAL A 230 10.99 12.74 16.41
C VAL A 230 9.65 12.47 17.09
N LEU A 231 8.55 12.30 16.34
CA LEU A 231 7.25 11.93 16.90
C LEU A 231 7.26 10.55 17.57
N GLU A 232 8.09 9.61 17.12
CA GLU A 232 8.26 8.29 17.78
C GLU A 232 8.83 8.40 19.20
N LEU A 233 9.46 9.53 19.58
CA LEU A 233 9.93 9.80 20.95
C LEU A 233 8.80 10.24 21.91
N GLY A 234 7.58 10.38 21.40
CA GLY A 234 6.41 10.87 22.13
C GLY A 234 6.14 12.37 21.91
N ASP A 235 4.87 12.75 22.07
CA ASP A 235 4.36 14.07 21.71
C ASP A 235 5.02 15.20 22.55
N ALA A 236 5.21 14.97 23.85
CA ALA A 236 5.83 15.96 24.73
C ALA A 236 7.29 16.23 24.33
N SER A 237 8.06 15.17 24.07
CA SER A 237 9.46 15.30 23.65
C SER A 237 9.56 15.95 22.27
N ALA A 238 8.68 15.59 21.34
CA ALA A 238 8.65 16.16 20.00
C ALA A 238 8.32 17.68 20.04
N ALA A 239 7.38 18.08 20.87
CA ALA A 239 7.02 19.48 21.06
C ALA A 239 8.19 20.30 21.63
N GLN A 240 8.92 19.77 22.62
CA GLN A 240 10.11 20.40 23.19
C GLN A 240 11.24 20.57 22.16
N LEU A 241 11.34 19.65 21.19
CA LEU A 241 12.27 19.74 20.06
C LEU A 241 11.78 20.63 18.92
N GLY A 242 10.70 21.38 19.12
CA GLY A 242 10.18 22.37 18.16
C GLY A 242 9.33 21.77 17.03
N VAL A 243 8.89 20.52 17.13
CA VAL A 243 7.99 19.90 16.15
C VAL A 243 6.55 20.32 16.41
N ALA A 244 5.87 20.88 15.42
CA ALA A 244 4.44 21.16 15.47
C ALA A 244 3.65 19.84 15.33
N VAL A 245 3.56 19.07 16.42
CA VAL A 245 3.09 17.67 16.50
C VAL A 245 1.78 17.46 15.76
N GLU A 246 0.73 18.23 16.07
CA GLU A 246 -0.59 18.04 15.46
C GLU A 246 -0.62 18.36 13.97
N ARG A 247 0.13 19.39 13.54
CA ARG A 247 0.22 19.75 12.12
C ARG A 247 0.94 18.66 11.33
N VAL A 248 2.07 18.17 11.83
CA VAL A 248 2.83 17.09 11.18
C VAL A 248 2.01 15.81 11.14
N ARG A 249 1.35 15.45 12.25
CA ARG A 249 0.46 14.27 12.32
C ARG A 249 -0.65 14.35 11.29
N LEU A 250 -1.37 15.47 11.22
CA LEU A 250 -2.46 15.65 10.26
C LEU A 250 -1.96 15.55 8.81
N GLN A 251 -0.87 16.24 8.48
CA GLN A 251 -0.29 16.19 7.13
C GLN A 251 0.11 14.77 6.75
N MET A 252 0.74 14.05 7.66
CA MET A 252 1.19 12.68 7.38
C MET A 252 0.04 11.68 7.31
N VAL A 253 -1.01 11.86 8.11
CA VAL A 253 -2.26 11.08 7.96
C VAL A 253 -2.86 11.31 6.57
N LEU A 254 -2.96 12.56 6.13
CA LEU A 254 -3.50 12.89 4.80
C LEU A 254 -2.65 12.29 3.66
N VAL A 255 -1.33 12.35 3.78
CA VAL A 255 -0.42 11.72 2.81
C VAL A 255 -0.62 10.22 2.75
N ALA A 256 -0.66 9.55 3.90
CA ALA A 256 -0.80 8.10 3.96
C ALA A 256 -2.19 7.63 3.51
N VAL A 257 -3.25 8.36 3.88
CA VAL A 257 -4.61 8.12 3.36
C VAL A 257 -4.65 8.33 1.86
N GLY A 258 -4.05 9.39 1.34
CA GLY A 258 -3.94 9.64 -0.09
C GLY A 258 -3.24 8.51 -0.85
N MET A 259 -2.11 8.01 -0.32
CA MET A 259 -1.41 6.85 -0.88
C MET A 259 -2.27 5.59 -0.88
N THR A 260 -2.98 5.32 0.22
CA THR A 260 -3.88 4.17 0.33
C THR A 260 -5.06 4.30 -0.63
N ALA A 261 -5.59 5.51 -0.78
CA ALA A 261 -6.68 5.84 -1.68
C ALA A 261 -6.31 5.56 -3.15
N ILE A 262 -5.13 6.02 -3.56
CA ILE A 262 -4.57 5.77 -4.91
C ILE A 262 -4.38 4.26 -5.12
N ALA A 263 -3.83 3.56 -4.14
CA ALA A 263 -3.64 2.11 -4.21
C ALA A 263 -4.97 1.36 -4.37
N THR A 264 -5.97 1.73 -3.55
CA THR A 264 -7.31 1.12 -3.59
C THR A 264 -8.05 1.44 -4.89
N ALA A 265 -7.94 2.66 -5.40
CA ALA A 265 -8.53 3.02 -6.71
C ALA A 265 -7.89 2.24 -7.87
N ALA A 266 -6.58 1.97 -7.80
CA ALA A 266 -5.85 1.27 -8.84
C ALA A 266 -6.04 -0.26 -8.80
N ALA A 267 -6.18 -0.88 -7.64
CA ALA A 267 -6.16 -2.34 -7.50
C ALA A 267 -7.28 -2.93 -6.63
N GLY A 268 -8.18 -2.10 -6.07
CA GLY A 268 -9.07 -2.50 -5.01
C GLY A 268 -8.36 -2.63 -3.67
N PRO A 269 -9.05 -3.04 -2.61
CA PRO A 269 -8.44 -3.24 -1.30
C PRO A 269 -7.40 -4.37 -1.34
N ILE A 270 -6.19 -4.10 -0.84
CA ILE A 270 -5.11 -5.09 -0.72
C ILE A 270 -4.65 -5.11 0.73
N ALA A 271 -4.94 -6.20 1.42
CA ALA A 271 -4.61 -6.36 2.82
C ALA A 271 -3.13 -6.69 3.06
N PHE A 272 -2.66 -6.45 4.27
CA PHE A 272 -1.36 -6.85 4.82
C PHE A 272 -0.11 -6.19 4.26
N ILE A 273 -0.08 -5.67 3.04
CA ILE A 273 1.11 -5.03 2.48
C ILE A 273 1.52 -3.82 3.32
N ALA A 274 0.56 -2.99 3.70
CA ALA A 274 0.80 -1.82 4.56
C ALA A 274 1.28 -2.20 5.97
N LEU A 275 0.92 -3.38 6.46
CA LEU A 275 1.35 -3.89 7.76
C LEU A 275 2.74 -4.53 7.69
N ALA A 276 2.92 -5.49 6.78
CA ALA A 276 4.13 -6.31 6.71
C ALA A 276 5.32 -5.57 6.09
N GLY A 277 5.09 -4.74 5.07
CA GLY A 277 6.15 -4.03 4.35
C GLY A 277 7.10 -3.25 5.25
N PRO A 278 6.62 -2.28 6.04
CA PRO A 278 7.50 -1.49 6.90
C PRO A 278 8.13 -2.31 8.01
N GLN A 279 7.48 -3.32 8.55
CA GLN A 279 8.05 -4.19 9.59
C GLN A 279 9.22 -5.02 9.05
N LEU A 280 9.06 -5.66 7.89
CA LEU A 280 10.12 -6.40 7.24
C LEU A 280 11.28 -5.48 6.84
N ALA A 281 10.97 -4.28 6.33
CA ALA A 281 11.96 -3.27 6.00
C ALA A 281 12.76 -2.83 7.23
N ARG A 282 12.14 -2.56 8.38
CA ARG A 282 12.83 -2.24 9.64
C ARG A 282 13.77 -3.36 10.09
N ARG A 283 13.33 -4.61 9.99
CA ARG A 283 14.17 -5.78 10.35
C ARG A 283 15.37 -5.93 9.43
N LEU A 284 15.18 -5.76 8.12
CA LEU A 284 16.23 -5.88 7.11
C LEU A 284 17.27 -4.78 7.25
N THR A 285 16.81 -3.54 7.38
CA THR A 285 17.69 -2.36 7.50
C THR A 285 18.32 -2.23 8.89
N ARG A 286 17.69 -2.82 9.93
CA ARG A 286 18.01 -2.59 11.37
C ARG A 286 18.17 -1.09 11.67
N SER A 287 17.37 -0.26 11.02
CA SER A 287 17.38 1.19 11.20
C SER A 287 16.39 1.58 12.30
N ALA A 288 16.81 2.50 13.18
CA ALA A 288 15.91 3.09 14.17
C ALA A 288 14.94 4.12 13.58
N GLY A 289 15.21 4.62 12.36
CA GLY A 289 14.34 5.61 11.71
C GLY A 289 13.12 5.01 11.04
N VAL A 290 12.16 5.87 10.68
CA VAL A 290 10.95 5.47 9.96
C VAL A 290 11.31 4.93 8.57
N PRO A 291 10.93 3.69 8.23
CA PRO A 291 11.38 3.04 6.99
C PRO A 291 10.54 3.46 5.77
N LEU A 292 10.48 4.77 5.44
CA LEU A 292 9.63 5.26 4.36
C LEU A 292 10.01 4.63 3.00
N LEU A 293 11.25 4.84 2.56
CA LEU A 293 11.71 4.34 1.26
C LEU A 293 11.87 2.81 1.25
N SER A 294 12.50 2.25 2.27
CA SER A 294 12.65 0.80 2.36
C SER A 294 11.32 0.08 2.57
N GLY A 295 10.36 0.70 3.24
CA GLY A 295 8.98 0.21 3.38
C GLY A 295 8.24 0.21 2.04
N ALA A 296 8.40 1.27 1.24
CA ALA A 296 7.85 1.34 -0.11
C ALA A 296 8.42 0.22 -1.02
N LEU A 297 9.75 0.07 -1.05
CA LEU A 297 10.40 -0.98 -1.84
C LEU A 297 9.99 -2.39 -1.37
N MET A 298 9.92 -2.61 -0.07
CA MET A 298 9.46 -3.88 0.49
C MET A 298 8.00 -4.16 0.14
N GLY A 299 7.12 -3.15 0.21
CA GLY A 299 5.73 -3.28 -0.20
C GLY A 299 5.59 -3.65 -1.68
N ALA A 300 6.37 -3.01 -2.56
CA ALA A 300 6.43 -3.36 -3.97
C ALA A 300 6.90 -4.82 -4.19
N VAL A 301 7.98 -5.23 -3.53
CA VAL A 301 8.51 -6.60 -3.59
C VAL A 301 7.47 -7.61 -3.11
N LEU A 302 6.81 -7.36 -1.99
CA LEU A 302 5.78 -8.26 -1.45
C LEU A 302 4.60 -8.42 -2.40
N LEU A 303 4.13 -7.32 -3.01
CA LEU A 303 2.99 -7.40 -3.91
C LEU A 303 3.35 -8.06 -5.24
N LEU A 304 4.54 -7.78 -5.79
CA LEU A 304 5.05 -8.48 -6.98
C LEU A 304 5.24 -9.98 -6.71
N ALA A 305 5.78 -10.35 -5.55
CA ALA A 305 5.94 -11.75 -5.16
C ALA A 305 4.59 -12.45 -5.00
N ALA A 306 3.62 -11.80 -4.35
CA ALA A 306 2.27 -12.33 -4.22
C ALA A 306 1.57 -12.49 -5.58
N ASP A 307 1.78 -11.55 -6.51
CA ASP A 307 1.23 -11.64 -7.87
C ASP A 307 1.87 -12.78 -8.67
N LEU A 308 3.19 -12.95 -8.58
CA LEU A 308 3.91 -14.05 -9.23
C LEU A 308 3.46 -15.40 -8.68
N LEU A 309 3.33 -15.54 -7.36
CA LEU A 309 2.81 -16.74 -6.72
C LEU A 309 1.37 -17.01 -7.14
N GLY A 310 0.50 -15.98 -7.14
CA GLY A 310 -0.88 -16.11 -7.60
C GLY A 310 -0.98 -16.59 -9.04
N GLN A 311 -0.16 -16.05 -9.95
CA GLN A 311 -0.15 -16.49 -11.35
C GLN A 311 0.37 -17.93 -11.52
N ARG A 312 1.33 -18.37 -10.70
CA ARG A 312 1.83 -19.76 -10.72
C ARG A 312 0.81 -20.73 -10.14
N LEU A 313 0.07 -20.33 -9.12
CA LEU A 313 -0.99 -21.14 -8.51
C LEU A 313 -2.31 -21.09 -9.30
N ALA A 314 -2.47 -20.15 -10.23
CA ALA A 314 -3.69 -20.00 -11.05
C ALA A 314 -4.04 -21.25 -11.87
N TYR A 315 -3.09 -22.13 -12.13
CA TYR A 315 -3.34 -23.47 -12.72
C TYR A 315 -4.17 -24.38 -11.80
N VAL A 316 -4.21 -24.08 -10.49
CA VAL A 316 -4.93 -24.88 -9.47
C VAL A 316 -6.13 -24.09 -8.93
N ALA A 317 -5.99 -22.77 -8.71
CA ALA A 317 -7.04 -21.93 -8.16
C ALA A 317 -6.83 -20.46 -8.59
N ASN A 318 -7.84 -19.85 -9.22
CA ASN A 318 -7.85 -18.42 -9.55
C ASN A 318 -8.13 -17.61 -8.29
N LEU A 319 -7.10 -17.34 -7.48
CA LEU A 319 -7.25 -16.59 -6.25
C LEU A 319 -7.03 -15.08 -6.51
N PRO A 320 -7.95 -14.21 -6.06
CA PRO A 320 -7.75 -12.76 -6.06
C PRO A 320 -6.50 -12.37 -5.26
N ILE A 321 -5.80 -11.30 -5.70
CA ILE A 321 -4.52 -10.90 -5.12
C ILE A 321 -4.62 -10.53 -3.63
N GLY A 322 -5.72 -9.90 -3.20
CA GLY A 322 -5.90 -9.54 -1.80
C GLY A 322 -6.05 -10.76 -0.89
N LEU A 323 -6.64 -11.87 -1.38
CA LEU A 323 -6.65 -13.12 -0.63
C LEU A 323 -5.25 -13.72 -0.52
N MET A 324 -4.45 -13.69 -1.59
CA MET A 324 -3.06 -14.15 -1.57
C MET A 324 -2.21 -13.34 -0.58
N THR A 325 -2.33 -12.01 -0.61
CA THR A 325 -1.60 -11.15 0.34
C THR A 325 -2.11 -11.35 1.77
N GLY A 326 -3.41 -11.58 1.95
CA GLY A 326 -4.02 -11.90 3.25
C GLY A 326 -3.47 -13.19 3.85
N LEU A 327 -3.40 -14.27 3.07
CA LEU A 327 -2.82 -15.55 3.49
C LEU A 327 -1.33 -15.38 3.85
N LEU A 328 -0.53 -14.79 2.98
CA LEU A 328 0.90 -14.56 3.22
C LEU A 328 1.12 -13.69 4.47
N GLY A 329 0.31 -12.66 4.65
CA GLY A 329 0.36 -11.79 5.82
C GLY A 329 -0.07 -12.49 7.10
N GLY A 330 -1.10 -13.32 7.05
CA GLY A 330 -1.54 -14.14 8.18
C GLY A 330 -0.45 -15.11 8.64
N PHE A 331 0.18 -15.84 7.73
CA PHE A 331 1.33 -16.70 8.04
C PHE A 331 2.52 -15.92 8.60
N TYR A 332 2.80 -14.73 8.05
CA TYR A 332 3.84 -13.85 8.58
C TYR A 332 3.56 -13.42 10.02
N LEU A 333 2.34 -13.02 10.35
CA LEU A 333 1.97 -12.63 11.71
C LEU A 333 2.05 -13.80 12.68
N LEU A 334 1.58 -14.99 12.30
CA LEU A 334 1.73 -16.20 13.11
C LEU A 334 3.19 -16.53 13.38
N TRP A 335 4.03 -16.51 12.36
CA TRP A 335 5.47 -16.69 12.51
C TRP A 335 6.09 -15.64 13.43
N LEU A 336 5.66 -14.38 13.31
CA LEU A 336 6.12 -13.29 14.13
C LEU A 336 5.80 -13.52 15.62
N LEU A 337 4.56 -13.90 15.92
CA LEU A 337 4.08 -14.18 17.28
C LEU A 337 4.81 -15.38 17.90
N LEU A 338 4.98 -16.45 17.14
CA LEU A 338 5.72 -17.63 17.60
C LEU A 338 7.18 -17.32 17.93
N ARG A 339 7.80 -16.41 17.17
CA ARG A 339 9.20 -16.04 17.39
C ARG A 339 9.37 -14.99 18.50
N SER A 340 8.37 -14.17 18.80
CA SER A 340 8.42 -13.14 19.86
C SER A 340 8.30 -13.72 21.27
N ARG A 341 7.98 -15.00 21.45
CA ARG A 341 7.94 -15.68 22.77
C ARG A 341 9.30 -15.85 23.45
N ARG A 342 10.34 -15.17 22.99
CA ARG A 342 11.68 -15.15 23.61
C ARG A 342 12.06 -13.76 24.18
N ILE A 343 11.04 -13.03 24.70
CA ILE A 343 11.30 -11.85 25.54
C ILE A 343 10.65 -12.08 26.88
#